data_1b76e10b1f249a9661f689abb2b47b68
#
_entry.id   1b76e10b1f249a9661f689abb2b47b68
#
_cell.length_a   1.000
_cell.length_b   1.000
_cell.length_c   1.000
_cell.angle_alpha   90.00
_cell.angle_beta   90.00
_cell.angle_gamma   90.00
#
_symmetry.space_group_name_H-M   'P 1'
#
loop_
_entity.id
_entity.type
_entity.pdbx_description
1 polymer ?
#
loop_
_entity_poly.entity_id
_entity_poly.type
_entity_poly.pdbx_seq_one_letter_code
_entity_poly.pdbx_strand_id
1 'polypeptide(L)'
;MKKILELFVIFLFLNVLQSCTKNEKNISVLKGESLEEQMILLYNDAYKSLNDGDTLLSAKKFSEAELIYPQSIWASKSNLMAAYAYYMGNYYDDAKFELDNFLKNYPNNKNISYA
;
A
#
# COMPACT_ATOMS: atom_id res chain seq x y z
N MET A 1 -22.08 -48.38 -15.50
CA MET A 1 -21.09 -47.43 -16.07
C MET A 1 -21.57 -45.98 -16.06
N LYS A 2 -22.80 -45.68 -16.49
CA LYS A 2 -23.30 -44.26 -16.49
C LYS A 2 -23.32 -43.62 -15.10
N LYS A 3 -23.79 -44.34 -14.05
CA LYS A 3 -23.83 -43.80 -12.67
C LYS A 3 -22.43 -43.51 -12.07
N ILE A 4 -21.44 -44.31 -12.45
CA ILE A 4 -20.05 -44.10 -12.00
C ILE A 4 -19.45 -42.86 -12.68
N LEU A 5 -19.78 -42.62 -13.93
CA LEU A 5 -19.37 -41.44 -14.69
C LEU A 5 -20.00 -40.16 -14.13
N GLU A 6 -21.29 -40.21 -13.74
CA GLU A 6 -21.97 -39.07 -13.09
C GLU A 6 -21.37 -38.75 -11.75
N LEU A 7 -21.06 -39.74 -10.92
CA LEU A 7 -20.37 -39.56 -9.64
C LEU A 7 -18.98 -38.97 -9.81
N PHE A 8 -18.25 -39.38 -10.85
CA PHE A 8 -16.92 -38.85 -11.14
C PHE A 8 -16.98 -37.38 -11.58
N VAL A 9 -17.98 -36.99 -12.39
CA VAL A 9 -18.19 -35.61 -12.81
C VAL A 9 -18.58 -34.73 -11.62
N ILE A 10 -19.42 -35.20 -10.71
CA ILE A 10 -19.80 -34.47 -9.49
C ILE A 10 -18.58 -34.28 -8.57
N PHE A 11 -17.74 -35.32 -8.43
CA PHE A 11 -16.51 -35.24 -7.65
C PHE A 11 -15.47 -34.25 -8.26
N LEU A 12 -15.40 -34.19 -9.58
CA LEU A 12 -14.55 -33.24 -10.28
C LEU A 12 -15.03 -31.78 -10.10
N PHE A 13 -16.35 -31.56 -10.10
CA PHE A 13 -16.95 -30.24 -9.88
C PHE A 13 -16.78 -29.74 -8.44
N LEU A 14 -16.79 -30.64 -7.44
CA LEU A 14 -16.57 -30.28 -6.04
C LEU A 14 -15.14 -29.78 -5.75
N ASN A 15 -14.15 -30.17 -6.55
CA ASN A 15 -12.77 -29.71 -6.37
C ASN A 15 -12.50 -28.34 -6.97
N VAL A 16 -13.35 -27.81 -7.83
CA VAL A 16 -13.18 -26.48 -8.46
C VAL A 16 -13.58 -25.33 -7.53
N LEU A 17 -14.36 -25.62 -6.48
CA LEU A 17 -14.86 -24.59 -5.55
C LEU A 17 -13.87 -24.23 -4.42
N GLN A 18 -12.70 -24.87 -4.32
CA GLN A 18 -11.73 -24.58 -3.25
C GLN A 18 -10.63 -23.60 -3.65
N SER A 19 -10.68 -22.98 -4.84
CA SER A 19 -9.65 -22.05 -5.31
C SER A 19 -9.99 -20.59 -5.08
N CYS A 20 -10.53 -20.24 -3.92
CA CYS A 20 -10.59 -18.84 -3.45
C CYS A 20 -10.17 -18.77 -1.98
N THR A 21 -8.96 -19.20 -1.65
CA THR A 21 -8.30 -18.65 -0.48
C THR A 21 -7.76 -17.31 -0.90
N LYS A 22 -8.55 -16.25 -0.69
CA LYS A 22 -8.02 -14.90 -0.52
C LYS A 22 -6.92 -15.00 0.53
N ASN A 23 -5.71 -14.80 0.11
CA ASN A 23 -4.62 -14.45 0.99
C ASN A 23 -4.94 -13.03 1.51
N GLU A 24 -5.89 -12.92 2.40
CA GLU A 24 -5.95 -11.80 3.31
C GLU A 24 -4.66 -11.92 4.13
N LYS A 25 -3.62 -11.23 3.65
CA LYS A 25 -2.57 -10.80 4.56
C LYS A 25 -3.33 -10.13 5.70
N ASN A 26 -3.43 -10.85 6.82
CA ASN A 26 -3.88 -10.30 8.06
C ASN A 26 -3.05 -9.03 8.30
N ILE A 27 -3.62 -7.88 7.93
CA ILE A 27 -3.40 -6.67 8.68
C ILE A 27 -4.01 -7.05 10.02
N SER A 28 -3.22 -7.65 10.88
CA SER A 28 -3.54 -7.75 12.28
C SER A 28 -3.65 -6.30 12.72
N VAL A 29 -4.88 -5.80 12.74
CA VAL A 29 -5.21 -4.61 13.51
C VAL A 29 -4.79 -5.00 14.92
N LEU A 30 -3.56 -4.60 15.26
CA LEU A 30 -3.03 -4.77 16.59
C LEU A 30 -4.00 -4.00 17.48
N LYS A 31 -4.77 -4.76 18.21
CA LYS A 31 -5.83 -4.28 19.10
C LYS A 31 -5.15 -3.38 20.13
N GLY A 32 -5.14 -2.06 19.88
CA GLY A 32 -4.61 -1.07 20.81
C GLY A 32 -3.70 0.02 20.24
N GLU A 33 -3.21 -0.09 19.00
CA GLU A 33 -2.39 0.98 18.39
C GLU A 33 -3.29 2.07 17.79
N SER A 34 -2.94 3.33 18.05
CA SER A 34 -3.60 4.47 17.43
C SER A 34 -3.33 4.47 15.91
N LEU A 35 -4.20 5.13 15.12
CA LEU A 35 -3.97 5.28 13.68
C LEU A 35 -2.63 5.95 13.38
N GLU A 36 -2.20 6.85 14.24
CA GLU A 36 -0.92 7.53 14.10
C GLU A 36 0.26 6.57 14.29
N GLU A 37 0.20 5.68 15.27
CA GLU A 37 1.22 4.65 15.48
C GLU A 37 1.31 3.70 14.29
N GLN A 38 0.17 3.23 13.77
CA GLN A 38 0.12 2.38 12.58
C GLN A 38 0.75 3.08 11.36
N MET A 39 0.43 4.36 11.16
CA MET A 39 1.03 5.18 10.10
C MET A 39 2.55 5.29 10.27
N ILE A 40 3.03 5.58 11.49
CA ILE A 40 4.46 5.73 11.76
C ILE A 40 5.20 4.40 11.52
N LEU A 41 4.62 3.27 11.92
CA LEU A 41 5.19 1.95 11.65
C LEU A 41 5.34 1.70 10.15
N LEU A 42 4.29 1.99 9.39
CA LEU A 42 4.33 1.81 7.93
C LEU A 42 5.29 2.79 7.26
N TYR A 43 5.36 4.04 7.74
CA TYR A 43 6.35 5.02 7.30
C TYR A 43 7.78 4.51 7.49
N ASN A 44 8.09 3.96 8.67
CA ASN A 44 9.41 3.43 8.97
C ASN A 44 9.75 2.20 8.10
N ASP A 45 8.77 1.34 7.83
CA ASP A 45 8.93 0.19 6.94
C ASP A 45 9.15 0.63 5.49
N ALA A 46 8.44 1.68 5.04
CA ALA A 46 8.67 2.32 3.75
C ALA A 46 10.10 2.87 3.63
N TYR A 47 10.57 3.55 4.68
CA TYR A 47 11.92 4.10 4.71
C TYR A 47 13.00 3.02 4.66
N LYS A 48 12.77 1.89 5.35
CA LYS A 48 13.65 0.73 5.24
C LYS A 48 13.71 0.19 3.81
N SER A 49 12.55 0.00 3.16
CA SER A 49 12.49 -0.45 1.76
C SER A 49 13.26 0.50 0.82
N LEU A 50 13.21 1.82 1.08
CA LEU A 50 13.98 2.81 0.32
C LEU A 50 15.49 2.60 0.46
N ASN A 51 15.95 2.40 1.70
CA ASN A 51 17.37 2.16 1.99
C ASN A 51 17.87 0.84 1.41
N ASP A 52 16.99 -0.17 1.33
CA ASP A 52 17.29 -1.46 0.72
C ASP A 52 17.29 -1.39 -0.83
N GLY A 53 16.94 -0.23 -1.42
CA GLY A 53 16.92 0.02 -2.86
C GLY A 53 15.62 -0.38 -3.55
N ASP A 54 14.62 -0.88 -2.81
CA ASP A 54 13.29 -1.18 -3.36
C ASP A 54 12.40 0.08 -3.39
N THR A 55 12.72 0.95 -4.34
CA THR A 55 12.09 2.27 -4.46
C THR A 55 10.59 2.18 -4.77
N LEU A 56 10.15 1.21 -5.59
CA LEU A 56 8.75 1.06 -5.94
C LEU A 56 7.93 0.58 -4.74
N LEU A 57 8.43 -0.40 -3.99
CA LEU A 57 7.76 -0.87 -2.77
C LEU A 57 7.72 0.22 -1.71
N SER A 58 8.83 0.96 -1.56
CA SER A 58 8.91 2.10 -0.66
C SER A 58 7.86 3.16 -0.97
N ALA A 59 7.78 3.59 -2.25
CA ALA A 59 6.80 4.58 -2.69
C ALA A 59 5.36 4.16 -2.35
N LYS A 60 4.99 2.92 -2.67
CA LYS A 60 3.65 2.37 -2.35
C LYS A 60 3.36 2.36 -0.85
N LYS A 61 4.32 1.97 -0.02
CA LYS A 61 4.15 1.99 1.44
C LYS A 61 4.01 3.41 1.99
N PHE A 62 4.75 4.38 1.45
CA PHE A 62 4.58 5.78 1.85
C PHE A 62 3.19 6.32 1.46
N SER A 63 2.71 6.04 0.25
CA SER A 63 1.35 6.42 -0.18
C SER A 63 0.28 5.74 0.69
N GLU A 64 0.48 4.47 1.08
CA GLU A 64 -0.41 3.77 2.00
C GLU A 64 -0.39 4.38 3.40
N ALA A 65 0.78 4.77 3.92
CA ALA A 65 0.92 5.43 5.21
C ALA A 65 0.15 6.76 5.26
N GLU A 66 0.19 7.57 4.20
CA GLU A 66 -0.60 8.79 4.09
C GLU A 66 -2.10 8.54 4.31
N LEU A 67 -2.63 7.44 3.77
CA LEU A 67 -4.06 7.12 3.79
C LEU A 67 -4.55 6.64 5.16
N ILE A 68 -3.67 6.14 6.03
CA ILE A 68 -4.06 5.64 7.37
C ILE A 68 -4.60 6.77 8.25
N TYR A 69 -3.93 7.92 8.26
CA TYR A 69 -4.34 9.08 9.05
C TYR A 69 -4.04 10.40 8.34
N PRO A 70 -4.85 10.79 7.33
CA PRO A 70 -4.57 11.94 6.45
C PRO A 70 -4.45 13.28 7.15
N GLN A 71 -4.99 13.40 8.38
CA GLN A 71 -4.94 14.63 9.18
C GLN A 71 -3.64 14.76 10.00
N SER A 72 -2.82 13.73 10.05
CA SER A 72 -1.54 13.77 10.74
C SER A 72 -0.49 14.60 9.97
N ILE A 73 0.42 15.21 10.73
CA ILE A 73 1.62 15.84 10.14
C ILE A 73 2.49 14.84 9.36
N TRP A 74 2.40 13.56 9.72
CA TRP A 74 3.10 12.48 9.06
C TRP A 74 2.51 12.15 7.68
N ALA A 75 1.23 12.41 7.45
CA ALA A 75 0.58 12.16 6.17
C ALA A 75 1.22 12.98 5.05
N SER A 76 1.36 14.29 5.23
CA SER A 76 2.03 15.16 4.25
C SER A 76 3.49 14.78 4.02
N LYS A 77 4.18 14.33 5.07
CA LYS A 77 5.55 13.85 4.97
C LYS A 77 5.63 12.54 4.19
N SER A 78 4.68 11.62 4.43
CA SER A 78 4.58 10.34 3.70
C SER A 78 4.36 10.59 2.20
N ASN A 79 3.46 11.50 1.84
CA ASN A 79 3.20 11.85 0.44
C ASN A 79 4.47 12.37 -0.28
N LEU A 80 5.21 13.32 0.33
CA LEU A 80 6.48 13.79 -0.25
C LEU A 80 7.52 12.67 -0.36
N MET A 81 7.58 11.76 0.62
CA MET A 81 8.49 10.63 0.57
C MET A 81 8.10 9.61 -0.50
N ALA A 82 6.79 9.43 -0.77
CA ALA A 82 6.32 8.63 -1.89
C ALA A 82 6.79 9.21 -3.23
N ALA A 83 6.60 10.52 -3.42
CA ALA A 83 7.10 11.22 -4.61
C ALA A 83 8.61 11.05 -4.79
N TYR A 84 9.37 11.23 -3.71
CA TYR A 84 10.82 11.04 -3.72
C TYR A 84 11.22 9.61 -4.09
N ALA A 85 10.58 8.60 -3.51
CA ALA A 85 10.88 7.20 -3.79
C ALA A 85 10.54 6.84 -5.25
N TYR A 86 9.41 7.33 -5.80
CA TYR A 86 9.10 7.18 -7.22
C TYR A 86 10.16 7.84 -8.10
N TYR A 87 10.58 9.07 -7.78
CA TYR A 87 11.62 9.77 -8.51
C TYR A 87 12.95 8.99 -8.53
N MET A 88 13.37 8.48 -7.38
CA MET A 88 14.59 7.66 -7.25
C MET A 88 14.51 6.36 -8.07
N GLY A 89 13.32 5.82 -8.27
CA GLY A 89 13.05 4.64 -9.10
C GLY A 89 12.87 4.94 -10.59
N ASN A 90 13.02 6.21 -11.02
CA ASN A 90 12.75 6.68 -12.38
C ASN A 90 11.26 6.59 -12.80
N TYR A 91 10.34 6.51 -11.85
CA TYR A 91 8.88 6.56 -12.08
C TYR A 91 8.41 8.02 -12.04
N TYR A 92 8.83 8.81 -13.04
CA TYR A 92 8.66 10.28 -13.02
C TYR A 92 7.19 10.73 -13.10
N ASP A 93 6.36 10.01 -13.83
CA ASP A 93 4.93 10.33 -13.92
C ASP A 93 4.22 10.10 -12.57
N ASP A 94 4.55 9.00 -11.88
CA ASP A 94 4.04 8.71 -10.54
C ASP A 94 4.57 9.72 -9.52
N ALA A 95 5.84 10.09 -9.60
CA ALA A 95 6.42 11.12 -8.74
C ALA A 95 5.70 12.47 -8.92
N LYS A 96 5.46 12.89 -10.17
CA LYS A 96 4.70 14.10 -10.48
C LYS A 96 3.28 14.03 -9.94
N PHE A 97 2.60 12.90 -10.10
CA PHE A 97 1.25 12.70 -9.58
C PHE A 97 1.18 12.89 -8.07
N GLU A 98 2.15 12.32 -7.31
CA GLU A 98 2.22 12.50 -5.86
C GLU A 98 2.50 13.96 -5.47
N LEU A 99 3.35 14.68 -6.22
CA LEU A 99 3.61 16.10 -5.98
C LEU A 99 2.37 16.96 -6.27
N ASP A 100 1.64 16.68 -7.35
CA ASP A 100 0.39 17.37 -7.66
C ASP A 100 -0.67 17.13 -6.54
N ASN A 101 -0.74 15.91 -6.00
CA ASN A 101 -1.57 15.58 -4.85
C ASN A 101 -1.13 16.33 -3.59
N PHE A 102 0.18 16.43 -3.34
CA PHE A 102 0.70 17.19 -2.21
C PHE A 102 0.28 18.66 -2.27
N LEU A 103 0.47 19.31 -3.41
CA LEU A 103 0.11 20.73 -3.61
C LEU A 103 -1.40 20.96 -3.39
N LYS A 104 -2.23 20.01 -3.81
CA LYS A 104 -3.68 20.07 -3.68
C LYS A 104 -4.15 19.81 -2.24
N ASN A 105 -3.61 18.79 -1.58
CA ASN A 105 -4.10 18.31 -0.30
C ASN A 105 -3.47 19.05 0.89
N TYR A 106 -2.25 19.61 0.70
CA TYR A 106 -1.48 20.26 1.76
C TYR A 106 -1.04 21.68 1.40
N PRO A 107 -1.93 22.57 0.93
CA PRO A 107 -1.59 23.88 0.38
C PRO A 107 -0.88 24.82 1.36
N ASN A 108 -1.03 24.58 2.66
CA ASN A 108 -0.40 25.38 3.72
C ASN A 108 0.82 24.70 4.37
N ASN A 109 1.30 23.60 3.77
CA ASN A 109 2.43 22.89 4.34
C ASN A 109 3.73 23.70 4.14
N LYS A 110 4.59 23.72 5.18
CA LYS A 110 5.88 24.42 5.13
C LYS A 110 6.83 23.91 4.02
N ASN A 111 6.62 22.69 3.56
CA ASN A 111 7.43 22.05 2.54
C ASN A 111 6.88 22.26 1.12
N ILE A 112 5.87 23.12 0.93
CA ILE A 112 5.23 23.35 -0.38
C ILE A 112 6.22 23.81 -1.45
N SER A 113 7.30 24.50 -1.06
CA SER A 113 8.35 24.95 -1.98
C SER A 113 9.24 23.80 -2.51
N TYR A 114 9.14 22.61 -1.98
CA TYR A 114 9.87 21.43 -2.44
C TYR A 114 9.07 20.57 -3.41
N ALA A 115 7.77 20.76 -3.49
CA ALA A 115 6.87 20.05 -4.38
C ALA A 115 6.74 20.80 -5.73
#